data_d4605313291fd7d66eb76a7928ce26b6
#
_entry.id   d4605313291fd7d66eb76a7928ce26b6
#
_cell.length_a   1.000
_cell.length_b   1.000
_cell.length_c   1.000
_cell.angle_alpha   90.00
_cell.angle_beta   90.00
_cell.angle_gamma   90.00
#
_symmetry.space_group_name_H-M   'P 1'
#
loop_
_entity.id
_entity.type
_entity.pdbx_description
1 polymer ?
#
loop_
_entity_poly.entity_id
_entity_poly.type
_entity_poly.pdbx_seq_one_letter_code
_entity_poly.pdbx_strand_id
1 'polypeptide(L)'
;MRTITKNAWRSFCMAAAMTAICSCTPSTQKVDRQTEKQDDYYVAAYIWPSCHNDPMGQDTLWGEGIGEWEVIKKGNPRFEGHYQPKVPLWGYEMDDDTQVMEKWIDVATAHGINMFIFDWYWYDGQPFLESTVNNGFLKAKNNEKMKFYLMWANHHVAHNYWNVHRYKDDKSRLWNGTVDWDNFKIIVERVIRQYFHKPNYFKIDGCPVFSIFGYYELRENFGDAKGVKKAMDYFREEVKKAGFPNLHLQLIGDGFPFPEFMEMVATVGVNSVTKYNWGWPFEEDYVSWGTKAMQRREQWTQALDSLGVPFFPNASIGWDDSPRFPNKTVK
;
A
#
# COMPACT_ATOMS: atom_id res chain seq x y z
N MET A 1 32.79 0.73 -51.23
CA MET A 1 33.87 1.39 -51.97
C MET A 1 34.57 2.42 -51.11
N ARG A 2 35.88 2.30 -51.01
CA ARG A 2 36.94 3.17 -50.42
C ARG A 2 36.96 3.18 -48.87
N THR A 3 37.82 2.37 -48.23
CA THR A 3 39.31 2.31 -48.17
C THR A 3 39.83 3.34 -47.15
N ILE A 4 40.24 2.86 -45.97
CA ILE A 4 41.57 2.65 -45.38
C ILE A 4 42.47 3.91 -45.35
N THR A 5 43.01 4.24 -44.19
CA THR A 5 44.46 4.21 -43.96
C THR A 5 44.85 4.29 -42.49
N LYS A 6 45.79 3.40 -42.14
CA LYS A 6 46.63 3.33 -40.95
C LYS A 6 47.68 4.45 -40.99
N ASN A 7 48.20 4.87 -39.85
CA ASN A 7 49.64 4.80 -39.61
C ASN A 7 50.03 5.01 -38.14
N ALA A 8 50.90 4.13 -37.73
CA ALA A 8 51.67 4.12 -36.49
C ALA A 8 52.92 5.02 -36.62
N TRP A 9 53.44 5.49 -35.49
CA TRP A 9 54.89 5.64 -35.32
C TRP A 9 55.29 5.51 -33.86
N ARG A 10 56.36 4.69 -33.69
CA ARG A 10 57.12 4.40 -32.45
C ARG A 10 58.13 5.52 -32.21
N SER A 11 58.53 5.75 -30.97
CA SER A 11 59.94 5.91 -30.57
C SER A 11 60.12 5.91 -29.06
N PHE A 12 60.87 5.00 -28.62
CA PHE A 12 61.88 4.83 -27.58
C PHE A 12 62.45 6.11 -26.92
N CYS A 13 62.63 6.10 -25.60
CA CYS A 13 63.93 6.36 -24.99
C CYS A 13 63.97 5.92 -23.51
N MET A 14 65.17 5.50 -23.10
CA MET A 14 65.65 4.82 -21.91
C MET A 14 65.58 5.62 -20.58
N ALA A 15 65.39 4.90 -19.55
CA ALA A 15 66.11 4.74 -18.22
C ALA A 15 66.70 5.97 -17.54
N ALA A 16 66.28 6.16 -16.28
CA ALA A 16 67.14 6.45 -15.15
C ALA A 16 66.45 5.99 -13.85
N ALA A 17 67.09 5.08 -13.15
CA ALA A 17 66.70 4.61 -11.81
C ALA A 17 67.08 5.67 -10.77
N MET A 18 66.12 6.10 -9.97
CA MET A 18 66.39 6.73 -8.64
C MET A 18 65.43 6.13 -7.65
N THR A 19 66.04 5.38 -6.72
CA THR A 19 65.43 4.87 -5.50
C THR A 19 65.04 6.06 -4.59
N ALA A 20 63.73 6.32 -4.48
CA ALA A 20 63.20 7.18 -3.42
C ALA A 20 62.35 6.31 -2.48
N ILE A 21 62.81 6.22 -1.26
CA ILE A 21 62.08 5.63 -0.14
C ILE A 21 60.85 6.53 0.13
N CYS A 22 59.69 6.09 -0.23
CA CYS A 22 58.47 6.79 0.07
C CYS A 22 57.81 6.14 1.28
N SER A 23 57.81 6.87 2.40
CA SER A 23 57.06 6.57 3.62
C SER A 23 55.57 6.55 3.28
N CYS A 24 54.93 5.40 3.38
CA CYS A 24 53.50 5.26 3.28
C CYS A 24 52.81 5.77 4.55
N THR A 25 52.39 7.03 4.56
CA THR A 25 51.31 7.47 5.43
C THR A 25 49.98 7.07 4.82
N PRO A 26 49.06 6.38 5.52
CA PRO A 26 47.73 6.11 4.98
C PRO A 26 46.95 7.42 4.94
N SER A 27 46.79 7.97 3.76
CA SER A 27 45.81 9.04 3.52
C SER A 27 44.43 8.40 3.59
N THR A 28 43.71 8.62 4.65
CA THR A 28 42.25 8.46 4.68
C THR A 28 41.64 9.42 3.70
N GLN A 29 41.48 8.99 2.44
CA GLN A 29 40.56 9.65 1.54
C GLN A 29 39.17 9.54 2.17
N LYS A 30 38.67 10.63 2.73
CA LYS A 30 37.23 10.81 2.92
C LYS A 30 36.62 10.69 1.53
N VAL A 31 35.96 9.56 1.28
CA VAL A 31 35.01 9.46 0.17
C VAL A 31 33.92 10.49 0.51
N ASP A 32 34.01 11.66 -0.09
CA ASP A 32 32.86 12.55 -0.19
C ASP A 32 31.79 11.74 -0.93
N ARG A 33 30.90 11.15 -0.16
CA ARG A 33 29.59 10.76 -0.71
C ARG A 33 28.95 12.07 -1.15
N GLN A 34 29.14 12.38 -2.42
CA GLN A 34 28.19 13.27 -3.08
C GLN A 34 26.84 12.71 -2.76
N THR A 35 26.04 13.45 -2.02
CA THR A 35 24.62 13.22 -1.88
C THR A 35 24.07 13.32 -3.30
N GLU A 36 23.99 12.17 -4.01
CA GLU A 36 23.16 12.07 -5.17
C GLU A 36 21.81 12.63 -4.74
N LYS A 37 21.33 13.63 -5.47
CA LYS A 37 19.99 14.16 -5.31
C LYS A 37 19.10 12.93 -5.44
N GLN A 38 18.58 12.45 -4.32
CA GLN A 38 17.68 11.31 -4.28
C GLN A 38 16.49 11.78 -5.09
N ASP A 39 16.31 11.21 -6.28
CA ASP A 39 15.09 11.41 -7.04
C ASP A 39 13.95 11.11 -6.08
N ASP A 40 13.00 12.03 -5.94
CA ASP A 40 11.92 11.95 -4.94
C ASP A 40 10.94 10.83 -5.33
N TYR A 41 11.40 9.58 -5.22
CA TYR A 41 10.54 8.42 -5.36
C TYR A 41 9.83 8.14 -4.04
N TYR A 42 8.52 7.91 -4.14
CA TYR A 42 7.75 7.41 -3.02
C TYR A 42 7.65 5.88 -3.12
N VAL A 43 8.16 5.21 -2.07
CA VAL A 43 7.97 3.78 -1.87
C VAL A 43 6.99 3.62 -0.73
N ALA A 44 5.79 3.11 -1.08
CA ALA A 44 4.68 3.01 -0.15
C ALA A 44 4.48 1.58 0.33
N ALA A 45 4.18 1.41 1.62
CA ALA A 45 3.71 0.15 2.19
C ALA A 45 2.25 0.26 2.59
N TYR A 46 1.42 -0.72 2.19
CA TYR A 46 0.07 -0.88 2.74
C TYR A 46 0.15 -1.34 4.19
N ILE A 47 -0.65 -0.73 5.03
CA ILE A 47 -0.78 -1.06 6.44
C ILE A 47 -2.19 -1.61 6.69
N TRP A 48 -2.26 -2.88 7.04
CA TRP A 48 -3.46 -3.53 7.56
C TRP A 48 -3.56 -3.23 9.07
N PRO A 49 -4.47 -2.36 9.53
CA PRO A 49 -4.44 -1.80 10.88
C PRO A 49 -5.26 -2.65 11.87
N SER A 50 -5.02 -3.93 11.97
CA SER A 50 -5.91 -4.87 12.68
C SER A 50 -5.36 -5.40 14.02
N CYS A 51 -4.16 -4.99 14.41
CA CYS A 51 -3.46 -5.57 15.54
C CYS A 51 -3.59 -4.72 16.82
N HIS A 52 -4.81 -4.34 17.16
CA HIS A 52 -5.14 -3.60 18.39
C HIS A 52 -6.55 -3.93 18.86
N ASN A 53 -6.91 -3.43 20.04
CA ASN A 53 -8.27 -3.54 20.56
C ASN A 53 -9.17 -2.47 19.92
N ASP A 54 -9.92 -2.85 18.90
CA ASP A 54 -10.99 -2.02 18.34
C ASP A 54 -12.32 -2.42 18.98
N PRO A 55 -13.12 -1.49 19.55
CA PRO A 55 -14.37 -1.84 20.24
C PRO A 55 -15.35 -2.62 19.38
N MET A 56 -15.54 -2.22 18.12
CA MET A 56 -16.42 -2.91 17.18
C MET A 56 -15.86 -4.31 16.83
N GLY A 57 -14.54 -4.42 16.69
CA GLY A 57 -13.84 -5.68 16.48
C GLY A 57 -13.89 -6.60 17.67
N GLN A 58 -13.77 -6.07 18.88
CA GLN A 58 -13.83 -6.85 20.12
C GLN A 58 -15.18 -7.52 20.32
N ASP A 59 -16.25 -6.81 20.08
CA ASP A 59 -17.61 -7.34 20.26
C ASP A 59 -17.94 -8.43 19.23
N THR A 60 -17.44 -8.27 18.00
CA THR A 60 -17.85 -9.09 16.87
C THR A 60 -16.82 -10.10 16.43
N LEU A 61 -15.53 -9.71 16.29
CA LEU A 61 -14.50 -10.54 15.67
C LEU A 61 -13.49 -11.11 16.68
N TRP A 62 -12.91 -10.26 17.54
CA TRP A 62 -11.71 -10.58 18.34
C TRP A 62 -11.91 -10.31 19.83
N GLY A 63 -12.61 -11.24 20.49
CA GLY A 63 -13.04 -11.09 21.89
C GLY A 63 -11.91 -10.99 22.91
N GLU A 64 -10.68 -11.36 22.57
CA GLU A 64 -9.52 -11.27 23.46
C GLU A 64 -8.94 -9.84 23.56
N GLY A 65 -9.42 -8.88 22.75
CA GLY A 65 -8.96 -7.48 22.79
C GLY A 65 -7.56 -7.25 22.24
N ILE A 66 -7.09 -8.13 21.36
CA ILE A 66 -5.77 -8.06 20.72
C ILE A 66 -5.86 -7.99 19.20
N GLY A 67 -7.06 -7.72 18.67
CA GLY A 67 -7.29 -7.68 17.25
C GLY A 67 -6.98 -9.00 16.54
N GLU A 68 -6.50 -8.93 15.32
CA GLU A 68 -6.21 -10.12 14.52
C GLU A 68 -5.10 -11.02 15.08
N TRP A 69 -4.29 -10.54 16.05
CA TRP A 69 -3.37 -11.43 16.76
C TRP A 69 -4.06 -12.64 17.35
N GLU A 70 -5.35 -12.52 17.73
CA GLU A 70 -6.16 -13.66 18.19
C GLU A 70 -6.23 -14.80 17.16
N VAL A 71 -6.39 -14.45 15.89
CA VAL A 71 -6.48 -15.40 14.78
C VAL A 71 -5.09 -15.94 14.42
N ILE A 72 -4.09 -15.06 14.36
CA ILE A 72 -2.71 -15.41 14.00
C ILE A 72 -2.11 -16.39 15.02
N LYS A 73 -2.33 -16.19 16.31
CA LYS A 73 -1.86 -17.10 17.38
C LYS A 73 -2.48 -18.48 17.32
N LYS A 74 -3.62 -18.62 16.64
CA LYS A 74 -4.35 -19.90 16.45
C LYS A 74 -4.02 -20.58 15.11
N GLY A 75 -3.06 -20.03 14.35
CA GLY A 75 -2.62 -20.60 13.09
C GLY A 75 -2.07 -22.03 13.24
N ASN A 76 -2.38 -22.90 12.28
CA ASN A 76 -1.91 -24.29 12.27
C ASN A 76 -1.11 -24.59 11.00
N PRO A 77 -0.06 -25.44 11.07
CA PRO A 77 0.62 -25.94 9.88
C PRO A 77 -0.36 -26.64 8.92
N ARG A 78 -0.25 -26.37 7.63
CA ARG A 78 -1.05 -27.01 6.56
C ARG A 78 -0.30 -28.12 5.83
N PHE A 79 1.02 -28.15 5.97
CA PHE A 79 1.91 -29.13 5.34
C PHE A 79 3.18 -29.31 6.19
N GLU A 80 3.96 -30.35 5.90
CA GLU A 80 5.23 -30.60 6.59
C GLU A 80 6.21 -29.43 6.37
N GLY A 81 6.81 -28.97 7.46
CA GLY A 81 7.72 -27.81 7.44
C GLY A 81 7.04 -26.42 7.40
N HIS A 82 5.71 -26.36 7.32
CA HIS A 82 5.00 -25.10 7.42
C HIS A 82 5.02 -24.59 8.86
N TYR A 83 5.74 -23.51 9.09
CA TYR A 83 5.85 -22.88 10.42
C TYR A 83 4.58 -22.07 10.74
N GLN A 84 3.81 -22.55 11.70
CA GLN A 84 2.63 -21.88 12.29
C GLN A 84 2.45 -22.30 13.75
N PRO A 85 1.88 -21.46 14.63
CA PRO A 85 1.61 -20.03 14.39
C PRO A 85 2.89 -19.24 14.22
N LYS A 86 2.87 -18.23 13.35
CA LYS A 86 4.00 -17.32 13.18
C LYS A 86 4.12 -16.40 14.38
N VAL A 87 5.31 -16.35 14.96
CA VAL A 87 5.65 -15.40 16.03
C VAL A 87 6.49 -14.29 15.42
N PRO A 88 6.02 -13.04 15.42
CA PRO A 88 6.80 -11.94 14.89
C PRO A 88 8.12 -11.76 15.66
N LEU A 89 9.18 -11.33 14.97
CA LEU A 89 10.48 -11.05 15.60
C LEU A 89 10.38 -10.05 16.76
N TRP A 90 9.47 -9.10 16.65
CA TRP A 90 9.23 -8.06 17.67
C TRP A 90 8.11 -8.43 18.66
N GLY A 91 7.59 -9.65 18.58
CA GLY A 91 6.43 -10.08 19.35
C GLY A 91 5.11 -9.58 18.74
N TYR A 92 4.03 -9.82 19.45
CA TYR A 92 2.68 -9.44 19.05
C TYR A 92 2.39 -8.00 19.52
N GLU A 93 3.00 -7.05 18.84
CA GLU A 93 2.87 -5.63 19.17
C GLU A 93 1.52 -5.08 18.74
N MET A 94 0.97 -4.12 19.53
CA MET A 94 -0.26 -3.42 19.19
C MET A 94 0.07 -2.25 18.28
N ASP A 95 -0.58 -2.20 17.12
CA ASP A 95 -0.28 -1.22 16.07
C ASP A 95 -0.86 0.18 16.34
N ASP A 96 -1.69 0.33 17.37
CA ASP A 96 -2.15 1.62 17.89
C ASP A 96 -1.27 2.18 19.03
N ASP A 97 -0.22 1.47 19.43
CA ASP A 97 0.79 1.96 20.36
C ASP A 97 1.75 2.93 19.67
N THR A 98 1.89 4.12 20.24
CA THR A 98 2.74 5.18 19.70
C THR A 98 4.21 4.77 19.59
N GLN A 99 4.75 4.04 20.56
CA GLN A 99 6.17 3.62 20.57
C GLN A 99 6.41 2.51 19.52
N VAL A 100 5.44 1.62 19.34
CA VAL A 100 5.48 0.62 18.28
C VAL A 100 5.51 1.31 16.92
N MET A 101 4.65 2.29 16.73
CA MET A 101 4.60 3.02 15.46
C MET A 101 5.87 3.86 15.21
N GLU A 102 6.46 4.49 16.25
CA GLU A 102 7.74 5.16 16.15
C GLU A 102 8.85 4.22 15.64
N LYS A 103 8.88 2.99 16.16
CA LYS A 103 9.82 1.96 15.69
C LYS A 103 9.54 1.56 14.24
N TRP A 104 8.29 1.35 13.86
CA TRP A 104 7.91 1.01 12.48
C TRP A 104 8.36 2.08 11.50
N ILE A 105 8.13 3.36 11.83
CA ILE A 105 8.56 4.50 11.01
C ILE A 105 10.07 4.51 10.84
N ASP A 106 10.85 4.38 11.93
CA ASP A 106 12.29 4.41 11.87
C ASP A 106 12.86 3.25 11.05
N VAL A 107 12.33 2.04 11.22
CA VAL A 107 12.78 0.89 10.43
C VAL A 107 12.37 1.03 8.96
N ALA A 108 11.14 1.42 8.67
CA ALA A 108 10.67 1.62 7.31
C ALA A 108 11.50 2.66 6.56
N THR A 109 11.76 3.81 7.18
CA THR A 109 12.57 4.88 6.57
C THR A 109 14.03 4.46 6.38
N ALA A 110 14.61 3.72 7.31
CA ALA A 110 15.96 3.17 7.19
C ALA A 110 16.10 2.17 6.02
N HIS A 111 14.99 1.62 5.54
CA HIS A 111 14.94 0.65 4.42
C HIS A 111 14.30 1.24 3.15
N GLY A 112 14.18 2.57 3.06
CA GLY A 112 13.74 3.26 1.85
C GLY A 112 12.22 3.34 1.66
N ILE A 113 11.42 2.91 2.64
CA ILE A 113 9.97 3.13 2.63
C ILE A 113 9.71 4.50 3.25
N ASN A 114 9.04 5.38 2.53
CA ASN A 114 8.81 6.77 2.95
C ASN A 114 7.32 7.17 2.94
N MET A 115 6.43 6.18 2.73
CA MET A 115 4.99 6.38 2.73
C MET A 115 4.25 5.16 3.30
N PHE A 116 3.22 5.40 4.10
CA PHE A 116 2.25 4.39 4.51
C PHE A 116 0.90 4.63 3.85
N ILE A 117 0.27 3.57 3.36
CA ILE A 117 -1.10 3.56 2.87
C ILE A 117 -1.92 2.79 3.88
N PHE A 118 -2.74 3.49 4.64
CA PHE A 118 -3.56 2.82 5.64
C PHE A 118 -4.87 2.33 5.02
N ASP A 119 -5.14 1.04 5.17
CA ASP A 119 -6.47 0.50 4.95
C ASP A 119 -7.42 1.17 5.96
N TRP A 120 -8.45 1.83 5.46
CA TRP A 120 -9.40 2.58 6.26
C TRP A 120 -10.80 2.05 6.01
N TYR A 121 -11.55 1.83 7.06
CA TYR A 121 -12.84 1.14 7.02
C TYR A 121 -13.98 1.98 7.57
N TRP A 122 -15.17 1.76 7.04
CA TRP A 122 -16.41 2.34 7.51
C TRP A 122 -17.51 1.30 7.45
N TYR A 123 -18.05 0.91 8.60
CA TYR A 123 -19.13 -0.06 8.71
C TYR A 123 -20.16 0.42 9.72
N ASP A 124 -21.44 0.12 9.49
CA ASP A 124 -22.56 0.45 10.40
C ASP A 124 -22.55 1.89 10.90
N GLY A 125 -22.23 2.84 10.02
CA GLY A 125 -22.26 4.27 10.32
C GLY A 125 -21.06 4.79 11.12
N GLN A 126 -19.99 4.02 11.30
CA GLN A 126 -18.83 4.40 12.09
C GLN A 126 -17.51 3.88 11.49
N PRO A 127 -16.36 4.51 11.82
CA PRO A 127 -15.06 4.01 11.43
C PRO A 127 -14.72 2.72 12.18
N PHE A 128 -13.97 1.85 11.52
CA PHE A 128 -13.45 0.61 12.09
C PHE A 128 -11.93 0.55 11.89
N LEU A 129 -11.19 0.07 12.89
CA LEU A 129 -9.73 -0.05 12.92
C LEU A 129 -8.97 1.29 12.74
N GLU A 130 -9.58 2.40 13.07
CA GLU A 130 -8.99 3.73 12.86
C GLU A 130 -7.93 4.10 13.91
N SER A 131 -7.83 3.34 15.01
CA SER A 131 -6.93 3.61 16.13
C SER A 131 -5.45 3.57 15.74
N THR A 132 -5.06 2.68 14.85
CA THR A 132 -3.69 2.62 14.31
C THR A 132 -3.23 3.95 13.72
N VAL A 133 -4.09 4.59 12.93
CA VAL A 133 -3.78 5.93 12.37
C VAL A 133 -3.82 7.00 13.46
N ASN A 134 -4.92 7.04 14.23
CA ASN A 134 -5.21 8.14 15.14
C ASN A 134 -4.37 8.12 16.42
N ASN A 135 -4.11 6.95 16.98
CA ASN A 135 -3.41 6.79 18.24
C ASN A 135 -1.96 6.35 18.05
N GLY A 136 -1.70 5.42 17.14
CA GLY A 136 -0.35 4.99 16.81
C GLY A 136 0.38 6.05 15.97
N PHE A 137 0.01 6.16 14.70
CA PHE A 137 0.78 6.92 13.71
C PHE A 137 0.77 8.44 13.92
N LEU A 138 -0.40 9.06 14.07
CA LEU A 138 -0.50 10.52 14.18
C LEU A 138 0.07 11.07 15.49
N LYS A 139 0.24 10.24 16.52
CA LYS A 139 0.85 10.61 17.80
C LYS A 139 2.32 10.23 17.89
N ALA A 140 2.86 9.45 16.95
CA ALA A 140 4.29 9.11 16.89
C ALA A 140 5.13 10.38 16.72
N LYS A 141 6.21 10.51 17.52
CA LYS A 141 7.08 11.72 17.56
C LYS A 141 7.85 11.95 16.26
N ASN A 142 8.02 10.88 15.47
CA ASN A 142 8.77 10.88 14.21
C ASN A 142 7.86 10.74 12.98
N ASN A 143 6.56 10.98 13.12
CA ASN A 143 5.60 10.79 12.03
C ASN A 143 5.84 11.71 10.83
N GLU A 144 6.53 12.85 11.03
CA GLU A 144 6.89 13.78 9.96
C GLU A 144 7.86 13.17 8.93
N LYS A 145 8.61 12.12 9.32
CA LYS A 145 9.50 11.38 8.41
C LYS A 145 8.74 10.55 7.38
N MET A 146 7.45 10.28 7.64
CA MET A 146 6.63 9.36 6.86
C MET A 146 5.42 10.06 6.27
N LYS A 147 5.27 10.04 4.94
CA LYS A 147 4.02 10.44 4.29
C LYS A 147 2.97 9.36 4.49
N PHE A 148 1.70 9.75 4.43
CA PHE A 148 0.61 8.77 4.46
C PHE A 148 -0.61 9.25 3.68
N TYR A 149 -1.41 8.29 3.25
CA TYR A 149 -2.78 8.53 2.80
C TYR A 149 -3.67 7.33 3.13
N LEU A 150 -4.97 7.53 2.98
CA LEU A 150 -5.97 6.52 3.28
C LEU A 150 -6.42 5.81 2.01
N MET A 151 -6.61 4.50 2.12
CA MET A 151 -7.34 3.69 1.16
C MET A 151 -8.63 3.20 1.83
N TRP A 152 -9.78 3.70 1.34
CA TRP A 152 -11.06 3.20 1.82
C TRP A 152 -11.28 1.78 1.29
N ALA A 153 -11.14 0.81 2.20
CA ALA A 153 -11.34 -0.60 1.95
C ALA A 153 -12.84 -0.93 2.12
N ASN A 154 -13.63 -0.48 1.16
CA ASN A 154 -15.09 -0.51 1.15
C ASN A 154 -15.69 -1.86 0.74
N HIS A 155 -15.00 -2.97 1.03
CA HIS A 155 -15.52 -4.31 0.72
C HIS A 155 -16.45 -4.85 1.81
N HIS A 156 -17.33 -5.78 1.44
CA HIS A 156 -18.16 -6.51 2.39
C HIS A 156 -17.32 -7.42 3.27
N VAL A 157 -17.81 -7.67 4.49
CA VAL A 157 -17.19 -8.58 5.45
C VAL A 157 -18.11 -9.75 5.73
N ALA A 158 -17.58 -10.97 5.56
CA ALA A 158 -18.24 -12.19 6.01
C ALA A 158 -17.68 -12.61 7.37
N HIS A 159 -18.54 -13.21 8.19
CA HIS A 159 -18.18 -13.62 9.56
C HIS A 159 -16.91 -14.48 9.62
N ASN A 160 -16.85 -15.56 8.84
CA ASN A 160 -15.72 -16.49 8.89
C ASN A 160 -14.49 -16.01 8.12
N TYR A 161 -14.58 -14.96 7.31
CA TYR A 161 -13.43 -14.45 6.56
C TYR A 161 -12.38 -13.84 7.47
N TRP A 162 -12.82 -13.13 8.52
CA TRP A 162 -11.89 -12.47 9.45
C TRP A 162 -11.64 -13.28 10.72
N ASN A 163 -12.57 -14.14 11.17
CA ASN A 163 -12.32 -15.05 12.27
C ASN A 163 -13.03 -16.39 12.11
N VAL A 164 -12.39 -17.30 11.39
CA VAL A 164 -12.88 -18.66 11.20
C VAL A 164 -12.95 -19.45 12.52
N HIS A 165 -12.12 -19.13 13.50
CA HIS A 165 -12.12 -19.83 14.79
C HIS A 165 -13.38 -19.54 15.61
N ARG A 166 -13.94 -18.34 15.46
CA ARG A 166 -15.19 -17.93 16.10
C ARG A 166 -16.42 -18.38 15.31
N TYR A 167 -16.39 -18.20 13.99
CA TYR A 167 -17.56 -18.36 13.12
C TYR A 167 -17.56 -19.60 12.24
N LYS A 168 -16.47 -20.38 12.23
CA LYS A 168 -16.35 -21.64 11.49
C LYS A 168 -16.75 -21.49 10.02
N ASP A 169 -17.89 -22.11 9.63
CA ASP A 169 -18.39 -22.15 8.26
C ASP A 169 -19.44 -21.05 7.97
N ASP A 170 -19.68 -20.14 8.91
CA ASP A 170 -20.64 -19.06 8.70
C ASP A 170 -20.08 -18.04 7.71
N LYS A 171 -20.56 -18.14 6.46
CA LYS A 171 -20.22 -17.24 5.36
C LYS A 171 -21.19 -16.07 5.22
N SER A 172 -22.14 -15.94 6.14
CA SER A 172 -23.09 -14.83 6.09
C SER A 172 -22.36 -13.50 6.25
N ARG A 173 -22.96 -12.46 5.71
CA ARG A 173 -22.40 -11.12 5.75
C ARG A 173 -22.49 -10.57 7.17
N LEU A 174 -21.37 -10.14 7.74
CA LEU A 174 -21.29 -9.44 9.01
C LEU A 174 -21.55 -7.95 8.79
N TRP A 175 -20.77 -7.32 7.91
CA TRP A 175 -20.89 -5.90 7.60
C TRP A 175 -20.94 -5.63 6.10
N ASN A 176 -21.69 -4.58 5.74
CA ASN A 176 -21.72 -4.07 4.38
C ASN A 176 -20.60 -3.06 4.14
N GLY A 177 -19.85 -3.22 3.05
CA GLY A 177 -18.92 -2.21 2.58
C GLY A 177 -19.60 -1.06 1.83
N THR A 178 -20.91 -1.21 1.54
CA THR A 178 -21.71 -0.17 0.91
C THR A 178 -22.21 0.84 1.95
N VAL A 179 -22.38 2.08 1.51
CA VAL A 179 -22.89 3.18 2.32
C VAL A 179 -23.97 3.95 1.56
N ASP A 180 -24.93 4.50 2.27
CA ASP A 180 -25.90 5.45 1.72
C ASP A 180 -25.27 6.85 1.55
N TRP A 181 -26.03 7.77 0.96
CA TRP A 181 -25.59 9.13 0.74
C TRP A 181 -25.26 9.89 2.04
N ASP A 182 -25.97 9.65 3.13
CA ASP A 182 -25.75 10.38 4.37
C ASP A 182 -24.47 9.89 5.04
N ASN A 183 -24.24 8.58 5.09
CA ASN A 183 -22.96 8.03 5.53
C ASN A 183 -21.80 8.47 4.62
N PHE A 184 -22.00 8.51 3.30
CA PHE A 184 -20.96 9.01 2.41
C PHE A 184 -20.56 10.46 2.69
N LYS A 185 -21.51 11.34 2.97
CA LYS A 185 -21.21 12.73 3.38
C LYS A 185 -20.43 12.79 4.70
N ILE A 186 -20.80 11.94 5.66
CA ILE A 186 -20.07 11.84 6.95
C ILE A 186 -18.63 11.38 6.70
N ILE A 187 -18.41 10.36 5.84
CA ILE A 187 -17.08 9.91 5.45
C ILE A 187 -16.28 11.06 4.86
N VAL A 188 -16.84 11.77 3.88
CA VAL A 188 -16.18 12.90 3.20
C VAL A 188 -15.78 13.99 4.19
N GLU A 189 -16.70 14.44 5.04
CA GLU A 189 -16.42 15.42 6.10
C GLU A 189 -15.32 14.93 7.04
N ARG A 190 -15.41 13.66 7.48
CA ARG A 190 -14.45 13.07 8.41
C ARG A 190 -13.04 13.04 7.85
N VAL A 191 -12.85 12.52 6.64
CA VAL A 191 -11.50 12.39 6.06
C VAL A 191 -10.87 13.76 5.77
N ILE A 192 -11.65 14.73 5.32
CA ILE A 192 -11.18 16.10 5.13
C ILE A 192 -10.72 16.70 6.46
N ARG A 193 -11.59 16.68 7.46
CA ARG A 193 -11.35 17.34 8.75
C ARG A 193 -10.22 16.68 9.54
N GLN A 194 -10.14 15.35 9.55
CA GLN A 194 -9.19 14.64 10.42
C GLN A 194 -7.82 14.45 9.77
N TYR A 195 -7.78 14.26 8.45
CA TYR A 195 -6.55 13.79 7.80
C TYR A 195 -5.97 14.75 6.76
N PHE A 196 -6.76 15.30 5.84
CA PHE A 196 -6.23 16.02 4.68
C PHE A 196 -5.38 17.25 5.04
N HIS A 197 -5.66 17.89 6.18
CA HIS A 197 -4.90 19.03 6.68
C HIS A 197 -3.60 18.65 7.42
N LYS A 198 -3.35 17.36 7.66
CA LYS A 198 -2.10 16.95 8.29
C LYS A 198 -0.91 17.28 7.37
N PRO A 199 0.21 17.81 7.91
CA PRO A 199 1.35 18.25 7.09
C PRO A 199 2.03 17.10 6.33
N ASN A 200 1.96 15.89 6.87
CA ASN A 200 2.49 14.68 6.26
C ASN A 200 1.45 13.86 5.45
N TYR A 201 0.19 14.32 5.36
CA TYR A 201 -0.77 13.71 4.44
C TYR A 201 -0.29 13.88 3.00
N PHE A 202 -0.26 12.78 2.24
CA PHE A 202 0.28 12.79 0.89
C PHE A 202 -0.64 13.55 -0.07
N LYS A 203 -0.03 14.44 -0.84
CA LYS A 203 -0.70 15.28 -1.83
C LYS A 203 0.09 15.27 -3.13
N ILE A 204 -0.62 15.21 -4.23
CA ILE A 204 -0.07 15.37 -5.58
C ILE A 204 -0.59 16.70 -6.13
N ASP A 205 0.30 17.61 -6.49
CA ASP A 205 -0.05 18.96 -6.93
C ASP A 205 -0.98 19.72 -5.96
N GLY A 206 -0.74 19.53 -4.66
CA GLY A 206 -1.57 20.11 -3.59
C GLY A 206 -2.90 19.40 -3.34
N CYS A 207 -3.27 18.42 -4.17
CA CYS A 207 -4.51 17.66 -4.04
C CYS A 207 -4.30 16.45 -3.11
N PRO A 208 -5.03 16.33 -2.00
CA PRO A 208 -4.93 15.15 -1.14
C PRO A 208 -5.30 13.88 -1.89
N VAL A 209 -4.49 12.83 -1.72
CA VAL A 209 -4.73 11.53 -2.34
C VAL A 209 -5.71 10.74 -1.47
N PHE A 210 -6.77 10.25 -2.08
CA PHE A 210 -7.70 9.31 -1.44
C PHE A 210 -7.94 8.11 -2.35
N SER A 211 -7.62 6.93 -1.85
CA SER A 211 -7.75 5.69 -2.61
C SER A 211 -9.02 4.94 -2.23
N ILE A 212 -9.64 4.25 -3.18
CA ILE A 212 -10.82 3.41 -2.95
C ILE A 212 -10.57 2.01 -3.51
N PHE A 213 -10.83 1.00 -2.69
CA PHE A 213 -10.56 -0.40 -3.00
C PHE A 213 -11.64 -1.03 -3.86
N GLY A 214 -12.90 -0.96 -3.42
CA GLY A 214 -14.01 -1.72 -4.00
C GLY A 214 -14.72 -1.00 -5.14
N TYR A 215 -14.37 -1.34 -6.37
CA TYR A 215 -15.07 -0.87 -7.56
C TYR A 215 -16.55 -1.32 -7.59
N TYR A 216 -16.80 -2.58 -7.25
CA TYR A 216 -18.14 -3.15 -7.26
C TYR A 216 -19.04 -2.52 -6.19
N GLU A 217 -18.51 -2.28 -5.02
CA GLU A 217 -19.20 -1.63 -3.92
C GLU A 217 -19.52 -0.16 -4.24
N LEU A 218 -18.65 0.54 -4.97
CA LEU A 218 -18.97 1.88 -5.47
C LEU A 218 -20.20 1.86 -6.40
N ARG A 219 -20.28 0.87 -7.28
CA ARG A 219 -21.45 0.70 -8.14
C ARG A 219 -22.70 0.28 -7.36
N GLU A 220 -22.55 -0.57 -6.37
CA GLU A 220 -23.66 -0.96 -5.49
C GLU A 220 -24.20 0.25 -4.71
N ASN A 221 -23.31 1.16 -4.27
CA ASN A 221 -23.68 2.39 -3.56
C ASN A 221 -24.40 3.41 -4.47
N PHE A 222 -23.85 3.66 -5.64
CA PHE A 222 -24.18 4.83 -6.46
C PHE A 222 -24.72 4.50 -7.86
N GLY A 223 -24.81 3.21 -8.20
CA GLY A 223 -25.30 2.72 -9.50
C GLY A 223 -24.18 2.66 -10.55
N ASP A 224 -24.44 3.24 -11.71
CA ASP A 224 -23.49 3.24 -12.84
C ASP A 224 -22.35 4.26 -12.66
N ALA A 225 -21.48 4.36 -13.65
CA ALA A 225 -20.36 5.30 -13.63
C ALA A 225 -20.79 6.78 -13.45
N LYS A 226 -22.00 7.13 -13.92
CA LYS A 226 -22.53 8.50 -13.76
C LYS A 226 -22.96 8.76 -12.33
N GLY A 227 -23.57 7.77 -11.67
CA GLY A 227 -23.93 7.85 -10.26
C GLY A 227 -22.69 7.97 -9.36
N VAL A 228 -21.67 7.15 -9.63
CA VAL A 228 -20.37 7.24 -8.94
C VAL A 228 -19.72 8.61 -9.20
N LYS A 229 -19.76 9.10 -10.46
CA LYS A 229 -19.26 10.44 -10.77
C LYS A 229 -19.90 11.52 -9.90
N LYS A 230 -21.22 11.50 -9.75
CA LYS A 230 -21.95 12.46 -8.91
C LYS A 230 -21.46 12.44 -7.47
N ALA A 231 -21.20 11.25 -6.92
CA ALA A 231 -20.64 11.12 -5.57
C ALA A 231 -19.22 11.69 -5.47
N MET A 232 -18.37 11.37 -6.43
CA MET A 232 -16.98 11.88 -6.44
C MET A 232 -16.91 13.37 -6.75
N ASP A 233 -17.82 13.92 -7.55
CA ASP A 233 -17.91 15.38 -7.77
C ASP A 233 -18.33 16.09 -6.48
N TYR A 234 -19.26 15.55 -5.71
CA TYR A 234 -19.57 16.07 -4.36
C TYR A 234 -18.32 16.07 -3.47
N PHE A 235 -17.56 14.97 -3.46
CA PHE A 235 -16.33 14.89 -2.67
C PHE A 235 -15.31 15.97 -3.10
N ARG A 236 -15.10 16.15 -4.39
CA ARG A 236 -14.22 17.18 -4.94
C ARG A 236 -14.64 18.59 -4.51
N GLU A 237 -15.92 18.88 -4.54
CA GLU A 237 -16.42 20.20 -4.12
C GLU A 237 -16.20 20.45 -2.63
N GLU A 238 -16.42 19.45 -1.75
CA GLU A 238 -16.14 19.58 -0.33
C GLU A 238 -14.62 19.76 -0.06
N VAL A 239 -13.76 19.06 -0.80
CA VAL A 239 -12.31 19.23 -0.73
C VAL A 239 -11.88 20.64 -1.15
N LYS A 240 -12.48 21.21 -2.22
CA LYS A 240 -12.22 22.58 -2.65
C LYS A 240 -12.70 23.60 -1.61
N LYS A 241 -13.88 23.39 -1.00
CA LYS A 241 -14.38 24.25 0.10
C LYS A 241 -13.43 24.23 1.31
N ALA A 242 -12.74 23.12 1.53
CA ALA A 242 -11.73 22.99 2.58
C ALA A 242 -10.37 23.63 2.23
N GLY A 243 -10.24 24.27 1.07
CA GLY A 243 -9.06 25.05 0.66
C GLY A 243 -8.03 24.28 -0.16
N PHE A 244 -8.33 23.08 -0.61
CA PHE A 244 -7.45 22.31 -1.51
C PHE A 244 -7.81 22.59 -2.99
N PRO A 245 -6.84 22.46 -3.94
CA PRO A 245 -7.12 22.68 -5.37
C PRO A 245 -8.15 21.67 -5.91
N ASN A 246 -8.05 20.42 -5.52
CA ASN A 246 -8.95 19.33 -5.90
C ASN A 246 -8.68 18.08 -5.02
N LEU A 247 -9.41 17.00 -5.26
CA LEU A 247 -9.13 15.65 -4.77
C LEU A 247 -8.30 14.89 -5.81
N HIS A 248 -7.21 14.22 -5.41
CA HIS A 248 -6.57 13.20 -6.22
C HIS A 248 -7.22 11.84 -5.91
N LEU A 249 -8.19 11.45 -6.73
CA LEU A 249 -8.89 10.18 -6.60
C LEU A 249 -8.07 9.06 -7.21
N GLN A 250 -7.77 8.05 -6.41
CA GLN A 250 -7.11 6.82 -6.85
C GLN A 250 -8.06 5.63 -6.73
N LEU A 251 -8.06 4.72 -7.69
CA LEU A 251 -8.77 3.44 -7.59
C LEU A 251 -7.79 2.27 -7.55
N ILE A 252 -8.18 1.24 -6.82
CA ILE A 252 -7.51 -0.05 -6.87
C ILE A 252 -8.06 -0.84 -8.06
N GLY A 253 -7.19 -1.23 -8.99
CA GLY A 253 -7.53 -2.12 -10.09
C GLY A 253 -7.59 -3.57 -9.62
N ASP A 254 -8.61 -4.32 -10.01
CA ASP A 254 -8.71 -5.75 -9.74
C ASP A 254 -8.55 -6.55 -11.05
N GLY A 255 -7.97 -7.74 -10.94
CA GLY A 255 -7.80 -8.65 -12.09
C GLY A 255 -7.09 -8.00 -13.29
N PHE A 256 -7.82 -7.89 -14.40
CA PHE A 256 -7.40 -7.24 -15.65
C PHE A 256 -8.13 -5.90 -15.86
N PRO A 257 -7.63 -5.00 -16.72
CA PRO A 257 -8.34 -3.79 -17.11
C PRO A 257 -9.56 -4.15 -17.98
N PHE A 258 -10.70 -4.38 -17.34
CA PHE A 258 -11.94 -4.74 -18.05
C PHE A 258 -12.75 -3.48 -18.43
N PRO A 259 -13.60 -3.56 -19.49
CA PRO A 259 -14.24 -2.39 -20.08
C PRO A 259 -15.02 -1.52 -19.08
N GLU A 260 -15.77 -2.13 -18.17
CA GLU A 260 -16.60 -1.39 -17.20
C GLU A 260 -15.76 -0.62 -16.18
N PHE A 261 -14.60 -1.17 -15.80
CA PHE A 261 -13.64 -0.45 -14.94
C PHE A 261 -13.03 0.73 -15.69
N MET A 262 -12.63 0.53 -16.94
CA MET A 262 -12.06 1.58 -17.78
C MET A 262 -13.05 2.70 -18.05
N GLU A 263 -14.34 2.36 -18.29
CA GLU A 263 -15.42 3.34 -18.38
C GLU A 263 -15.57 4.14 -17.08
N MET A 264 -15.51 3.46 -15.93
CA MET A 264 -15.54 4.10 -14.61
C MET A 264 -14.37 5.10 -14.46
N VAL A 265 -13.15 4.67 -14.77
CA VAL A 265 -11.95 5.52 -14.70
C VAL A 265 -12.12 6.79 -15.53
N ALA A 266 -12.56 6.65 -16.77
CA ALA A 266 -12.76 7.78 -17.68
C ALA A 266 -13.92 8.70 -17.26
N THR A 267 -15.07 8.12 -16.91
CA THR A 267 -16.29 8.87 -16.60
C THR A 267 -16.18 9.62 -15.28
N VAL A 268 -15.63 8.98 -14.26
CA VAL A 268 -15.49 9.55 -12.90
C VAL A 268 -14.36 10.56 -12.83
N GLY A 269 -13.40 10.52 -13.75
CA GLY A 269 -12.21 11.36 -13.72
C GLY A 269 -11.26 10.91 -12.62
N VAL A 270 -10.92 9.62 -12.63
CA VAL A 270 -9.91 9.02 -11.73
C VAL A 270 -8.55 9.58 -12.09
N ASN A 271 -7.76 9.97 -11.07
CA ASN A 271 -6.47 10.62 -11.28
C ASN A 271 -5.31 9.63 -11.36
N SER A 272 -5.42 8.46 -10.73
CA SER A 272 -4.46 7.37 -10.84
C SER A 272 -5.10 6.02 -10.51
N VAL A 273 -4.47 4.96 -10.97
CA VAL A 273 -4.84 3.59 -10.62
C VAL A 273 -3.62 2.88 -10.04
N THR A 274 -3.83 2.02 -9.06
CA THR A 274 -2.80 1.14 -8.51
C THR A 274 -3.38 -0.26 -8.28
N LYS A 275 -2.58 -1.17 -7.77
CA LYS A 275 -3.02 -2.50 -7.32
C LYS A 275 -2.67 -2.73 -5.88
N TYR A 276 -3.54 -3.45 -5.17
CA TYR A 276 -3.26 -3.89 -3.82
C TYR A 276 -2.29 -5.08 -3.83
N ASN A 277 -2.50 -6.04 -4.72
CA ASN A 277 -1.62 -7.18 -4.95
C ASN A 277 -1.81 -7.75 -6.37
N TRP A 278 -0.92 -8.64 -6.80
CA TRP A 278 -0.98 -9.31 -8.11
C TRP A 278 -1.68 -10.68 -8.07
N GLY A 279 -2.33 -11.03 -6.96
CA GLY A 279 -2.88 -12.34 -6.70
C GLY A 279 -1.83 -13.29 -6.12
N TRP A 280 -2.15 -14.57 -6.07
CA TRP A 280 -1.35 -15.58 -5.37
C TRP A 280 -0.93 -16.68 -6.32
N PRO A 281 0.29 -17.23 -6.19
CA PRO A 281 0.77 -18.34 -7.02
C PRO A 281 0.26 -19.70 -6.49
N PHE A 282 -1.06 -19.88 -6.43
CA PHE A 282 -1.64 -21.11 -5.82
C PHE A 282 -1.29 -22.40 -6.55
N GLU A 283 -0.98 -22.35 -7.84
CA GLU A 283 -0.76 -23.53 -8.70
C GLU A 283 0.50 -23.38 -9.57
N GLU A 284 1.33 -22.36 -9.30
CA GLU A 284 2.48 -22.01 -10.14
C GLU A 284 3.72 -21.79 -9.30
N ASP A 285 4.89 -22.01 -9.90
CA ASP A 285 6.14 -21.57 -9.30
C ASP A 285 6.22 -20.01 -9.30
N TYR A 286 7.04 -19.46 -8.41
CA TYR A 286 7.18 -18.02 -8.25
C TYR A 286 7.69 -17.28 -9.49
N VAL A 287 8.46 -17.95 -10.36
CA VAL A 287 9.00 -17.35 -11.60
C VAL A 287 7.86 -17.18 -12.61
N SER A 288 7.05 -18.23 -12.80
CA SER A 288 5.87 -18.19 -13.68
C SER A 288 4.87 -17.16 -13.20
N TRP A 289 4.59 -17.13 -11.89
CA TRP A 289 3.72 -16.11 -11.29
C TRP A 289 4.26 -14.70 -11.48
N GLY A 290 5.55 -14.47 -11.22
CA GLY A 290 6.21 -13.18 -11.42
C GLY A 290 6.14 -12.71 -12.88
N THR A 291 6.34 -13.63 -13.82
CA THR A 291 6.20 -13.34 -15.27
C THR A 291 4.79 -12.88 -15.60
N LYS A 292 3.76 -13.57 -15.12
CA LYS A 292 2.36 -13.18 -15.31
C LYS A 292 2.02 -11.85 -14.64
N ALA A 293 2.55 -11.60 -13.45
CA ALA A 293 2.38 -10.33 -12.74
C ALA A 293 2.96 -9.16 -13.56
N MET A 294 4.13 -9.33 -14.16
CA MET A 294 4.74 -8.33 -15.04
C MET A 294 3.92 -8.10 -16.31
N GLN A 295 3.40 -9.16 -16.94
CA GLN A 295 2.50 -9.04 -18.10
C GLN A 295 1.21 -8.27 -17.75
N ARG A 296 0.61 -8.57 -16.60
CA ARG A 296 -0.58 -7.85 -16.11
C ARG A 296 -0.28 -6.38 -15.84
N ARG A 297 0.89 -6.08 -15.24
CA ARG A 297 1.34 -4.70 -15.04
C ARG A 297 1.39 -3.95 -16.36
N GLU A 298 1.98 -4.55 -17.37
CA GLU A 298 2.09 -3.94 -18.70
C GLU A 298 0.71 -3.69 -19.33
N GLN A 299 -0.21 -4.66 -19.25
CA GLN A 299 -1.59 -4.51 -19.71
C GLN A 299 -2.31 -3.34 -19.01
N TRP A 300 -2.16 -3.20 -17.69
CA TRP A 300 -2.72 -2.08 -16.93
C TRP A 300 -2.12 -0.74 -17.39
N THR A 301 -0.79 -0.67 -17.54
CA THR A 301 -0.10 0.54 -18.01
C THR A 301 -0.63 0.95 -19.39
N GLN A 302 -0.65 0.04 -20.37
CA GLN A 302 -1.11 0.32 -21.73
C GLN A 302 -2.60 0.75 -21.78
N ALA A 303 -3.46 0.09 -21.01
CA ALA A 303 -4.88 0.44 -20.96
C ALA A 303 -5.09 1.85 -20.40
N LEU A 304 -4.39 2.22 -19.34
CA LEU A 304 -4.52 3.51 -18.66
C LEU A 304 -3.82 4.64 -19.42
N ASP A 305 -2.71 4.37 -20.11
CA ASP A 305 -2.02 5.34 -20.97
C ASP A 305 -2.95 5.91 -22.03
N SER A 306 -3.86 5.08 -22.57
CA SER A 306 -4.87 5.53 -23.55
C SER A 306 -5.85 6.57 -22.98
N LEU A 307 -6.01 6.63 -21.66
CA LEU A 307 -6.84 7.58 -20.94
C LEU A 307 -6.03 8.74 -20.31
N GLY A 308 -4.70 8.71 -20.44
CA GLY A 308 -3.81 9.68 -19.78
C GLY A 308 -3.81 9.55 -18.25
N VAL A 309 -4.13 8.36 -17.71
CA VAL A 309 -4.19 8.08 -16.28
C VAL A 309 -2.98 7.26 -15.86
N PRO A 310 -2.12 7.75 -14.93
CA PRO A 310 -0.94 7.03 -14.49
C PRO A 310 -1.31 5.77 -13.71
N PHE A 311 -0.54 4.71 -13.96
CA PHE A 311 -0.58 3.47 -13.18
C PHE A 311 0.59 3.45 -12.17
N PHE A 312 0.28 3.38 -10.89
CA PHE A 312 1.29 3.21 -9.84
C PHE A 312 1.48 1.73 -9.54
N PRO A 313 2.61 1.14 -9.96
CA PRO A 313 2.81 -0.30 -9.87
C PRO A 313 2.97 -0.75 -8.42
N ASN A 314 2.54 -1.98 -8.15
CA ASN A 314 2.70 -2.66 -6.88
C ASN A 314 3.76 -3.75 -6.98
N ALA A 315 4.49 -4.00 -5.90
CA ALA A 315 5.35 -5.16 -5.71
C ALA A 315 4.75 -6.03 -4.60
N SER A 316 4.19 -7.19 -4.99
CA SER A 316 3.62 -8.14 -4.02
C SER A 316 4.72 -9.03 -3.44
N ILE A 317 4.82 -9.08 -2.11
CA ILE A 317 5.85 -9.86 -1.39
C ILE A 317 5.34 -11.22 -0.90
N GLY A 318 4.07 -11.51 -1.08
CA GLY A 318 3.41 -12.74 -0.63
C GLY A 318 2.44 -12.51 0.53
N TRP A 319 1.67 -13.54 0.83
CA TRP A 319 0.71 -13.58 1.93
C TRP A 319 0.49 -15.00 2.40
N ASP A 320 0.46 -15.22 3.70
CA ASP A 320 0.11 -16.48 4.31
C ASP A 320 -1.27 -16.37 4.98
N ASP A 321 -2.27 -16.89 4.30
CA ASP A 321 -3.66 -16.88 4.76
C ASP A 321 -4.04 -18.02 5.71
N SER A 322 -3.07 -18.86 6.09
CA SER A 322 -3.34 -20.05 6.88
C SER A 322 -4.00 -19.81 8.23
N PRO A 323 -3.74 -18.72 8.96
CA PRO A 323 -4.47 -18.45 10.19
C PRO A 323 -5.97 -18.22 9.99
N ARG A 324 -6.35 -17.58 8.87
CA ARG A 324 -7.75 -17.32 8.51
C ARG A 324 -8.43 -18.52 7.84
N PHE A 325 -7.67 -19.38 7.18
CA PHE A 325 -8.19 -20.52 6.42
C PHE A 325 -7.44 -21.81 6.76
N PRO A 326 -7.52 -22.28 8.02
CA PRO A 326 -6.72 -23.42 8.51
C PRO A 326 -6.96 -24.71 7.74
N ASN A 327 -8.15 -24.89 7.16
CA ASN A 327 -8.55 -26.11 6.45
C ASN A 327 -8.40 -26.01 4.91
N LYS A 328 -7.88 -24.89 4.39
CA LYS A 328 -7.66 -24.74 2.95
C LYS A 328 -6.52 -25.66 2.51
N THR A 329 -6.82 -26.61 1.64
CA THR A 329 -5.79 -27.49 1.07
C THR A 329 -4.79 -26.66 0.27
N VAL A 330 -3.51 -26.80 0.59
CA VAL A 330 -2.42 -26.31 -0.25
C VAL A 330 -2.22 -27.38 -1.32
N LYS A 331 -2.44 -27.02 -2.57
CA LYS A 331 -2.13 -27.89 -3.71
C LYS A 331 -0.67 -27.77 -4.10
#